data_2ed9c07b383ff17f5578bf733f8ea7a9
#
_entry.id   2ed9c07b383ff17f5578bf733f8ea7a9
#
_cell.length_a   1.000
_cell.length_b   1.000
_cell.length_c   1.000
_cell.angle_alpha   90.00
_cell.angle_beta   90.00
_cell.angle_gamma   90.00
#
_symmetry.space_group_name_H-M   'P 1'
#
loop_
_entity.id
_entity.type
_entity.pdbx_description
1 polymer ?
#
loop_
_entity_poly.entity_id
_entity_poly.type
_entity_poly.pdbx_seq_one_letter_code
_entity_poly.pdbx_strand_id
1 'polypeptide(L)'
;MKNRLNNESSPYLLQHSNNPVNWFPWCKQAFELAAQNAKPIFLSIGYSTCHWCHVMAHESFENKEIADLLNEHFISIKVDREERPDIDAVYMSVCQAFTGSGGWPMSIFMTADQKPFFAGTYFPPVSRHGRIGFQELLLTIVKQWNEQRSSLLASADHILSALLKNSDVPIDITRNSSAKSDDHALQQIIDSGILQQAVTIFERDFDSKNGGFGSAPKFPLPHNLLFLLLYALLFHEE
;
A
#
# COMPACT_ATOMS: atom_id res chain seq x y z
N MET A 1 2.39 -15.84 15.68
CA MET A 1 1.37 -14.77 15.92
C MET A 1 0.10 -15.16 15.20
N LYS A 2 -1.05 -14.53 15.48
CA LYS A 2 -2.33 -14.87 14.84
C LYS A 2 -2.67 -13.78 13.81
N ASN A 3 -3.28 -14.17 12.66
CA ASN A 3 -3.85 -13.24 11.67
C ASN A 3 -4.86 -12.29 12.35
N ARG A 4 -4.77 -11.00 12.06
CA ARG A 4 -5.56 -9.93 12.73
C ARG A 4 -6.62 -9.29 11.85
N LEU A 5 -6.81 -9.78 10.62
CA LEU A 5 -7.77 -9.20 9.68
C LEU A 5 -9.22 -9.57 9.96
N ASN A 6 -9.50 -10.47 10.89
CA ASN A 6 -10.86 -10.92 11.21
C ASN A 6 -11.79 -9.81 11.77
N ASN A 7 -11.21 -8.72 12.27
CA ASN A 7 -11.97 -7.63 12.87
C ASN A 7 -12.06 -6.40 11.95
N GLU A 8 -11.55 -6.51 10.73
CA GLU A 8 -11.58 -5.42 9.76
C GLU A 8 -12.93 -5.37 9.05
N SER A 9 -13.29 -4.19 8.50
CA SER A 9 -14.53 -3.96 7.75
C SER A 9 -14.37 -4.20 6.26
N SER A 10 -13.15 -4.06 5.74
CA SER A 10 -12.85 -4.24 4.32
C SER A 10 -13.15 -5.65 3.84
N PRO A 11 -13.97 -5.82 2.78
CA PRO A 11 -14.18 -7.13 2.16
C PRO A 11 -12.86 -7.75 1.67
N TYR A 12 -11.93 -6.95 1.16
CA TYR A 12 -10.62 -7.42 0.73
C TYR A 12 -9.78 -7.95 1.88
N LEU A 13 -9.72 -7.25 3.01
CA LEU A 13 -8.97 -7.72 4.17
C LEU A 13 -9.59 -9.00 4.76
N LEU A 14 -10.92 -9.07 4.81
CA LEU A 14 -11.65 -10.26 5.29
C LEU A 14 -11.41 -11.50 4.42
N GLN A 15 -11.22 -11.35 3.09
CA GLN A 15 -10.83 -12.46 2.20
C GLN A 15 -9.52 -13.12 2.61
N HIS A 16 -8.63 -12.37 3.26
CA HIS A 16 -7.33 -12.85 3.72
C HIS A 16 -7.29 -13.24 5.21
N SER A 17 -8.41 -13.14 5.91
CA SER A 17 -8.47 -13.39 7.36
C SER A 17 -8.15 -14.84 7.75
N ASN A 18 -8.36 -15.79 6.85
CA ASN A 18 -8.09 -17.22 7.04
C ASN A 18 -6.73 -17.67 6.47
N ASN A 19 -5.95 -16.78 5.87
CA ASN A 19 -4.62 -17.15 5.40
C ASN A 19 -3.72 -17.61 6.56
N PRO A 20 -2.80 -18.56 6.32
CA PRO A 20 -1.79 -18.95 7.31
C PRO A 20 -0.76 -17.85 7.59
N VAL A 21 -0.69 -16.80 6.78
CA VAL A 21 0.12 -15.60 7.02
C VAL A 21 -0.46 -14.79 8.18
N ASN A 22 0.38 -14.37 9.12
CA ASN A 22 0.01 -13.56 10.27
C ASN A 22 -0.17 -12.08 9.90
N TRP A 23 -1.15 -11.79 9.07
CA TRP A 23 -1.43 -10.45 8.59
C TRP A 23 -1.80 -9.47 9.69
N PHE A 24 -1.30 -8.26 9.55
CA PHE A 24 -1.76 -7.05 10.21
C PHE A 24 -2.48 -6.15 9.21
N PRO A 25 -3.51 -5.39 9.63
CA PRO A 25 -3.90 -4.19 8.91
C PRO A 25 -2.80 -3.12 9.06
N TRP A 26 -2.89 -2.02 8.33
CA TRP A 26 -2.00 -0.88 8.50
C TRP A 26 -2.26 -0.21 9.86
N CYS A 27 -1.46 -0.54 10.85
CA CYS A 27 -1.63 -0.05 12.22
C CYS A 27 -0.29 0.14 12.93
N LYS A 28 -0.27 1.04 13.90
CA LYS A 28 0.91 1.37 14.72
C LYS A 28 1.58 0.14 15.32
N GLN A 29 0.79 -0.82 15.80
CA GLN A 29 1.30 -2.05 16.40
C GLN A 29 2.20 -2.87 15.46
N ALA A 30 1.88 -2.91 14.16
CA ALA A 30 2.68 -3.62 13.18
C ALA A 30 4.09 -3.02 13.05
N PHE A 31 4.18 -1.69 12.99
CA PHE A 31 5.46 -0.96 12.88
C PHE A 31 6.28 -1.07 14.16
N GLU A 32 5.66 -0.91 15.32
CA GLU A 32 6.32 -1.10 16.62
C GLU A 32 6.89 -2.50 16.76
N LEU A 33 6.14 -3.52 16.35
CA LEU A 33 6.58 -4.91 16.41
C LEU A 33 7.74 -5.17 15.43
N ALA A 34 7.71 -4.57 14.25
CA ALA A 34 8.81 -4.65 13.27
C ALA A 34 10.10 -4.04 13.84
N ALA A 35 9.98 -2.87 14.49
CA ALA A 35 11.10 -2.20 15.14
C ALA A 35 11.66 -3.04 16.31
N GLN A 36 10.80 -3.51 17.21
CA GLN A 36 11.20 -4.30 18.40
C GLN A 36 11.90 -5.60 18.02
N ASN A 37 11.42 -6.29 16.98
CA ASN A 37 11.99 -7.56 16.54
C ASN A 37 13.09 -7.39 15.48
N ALA A 38 13.41 -6.14 15.11
CA ALA A 38 14.36 -5.81 14.05
C ALA A 38 14.06 -6.53 12.71
N LYS A 39 12.77 -6.76 12.40
CA LYS A 39 12.30 -7.44 11.19
C LYS A 39 11.93 -6.42 10.10
N PRO A 40 12.15 -6.77 8.82
CA PRO A 40 11.60 -6.00 7.71
C PRO A 40 10.09 -6.19 7.65
N ILE A 41 9.41 -5.22 7.02
CA ILE A 41 7.98 -5.29 6.74
C ILE A 41 7.79 -5.78 5.31
N PHE A 42 6.87 -6.72 5.13
CA PHE A 42 6.27 -7.07 3.85
C PHE A 42 4.88 -6.43 3.78
N LEU A 43 4.72 -5.44 2.90
CA LEU A 43 3.45 -4.76 2.65
C LEU A 43 2.85 -5.25 1.34
N SER A 44 1.62 -5.77 1.41
CA SER A 44 0.84 -6.20 0.25
C SER A 44 -0.40 -5.31 0.10
N ILE A 45 -0.53 -4.63 -1.04
CA ILE A 45 -1.65 -3.74 -1.35
C ILE A 45 -2.44 -4.32 -2.52
N GLY A 46 -3.75 -4.28 -2.42
CA GLY A 46 -4.66 -4.75 -3.47
C GLY A 46 -6.09 -4.28 -3.23
N TYR A 47 -7.05 -4.95 -3.85
CA TYR A 47 -8.48 -4.66 -3.69
C TYR A 47 -9.32 -5.91 -3.99
N SER A 48 -10.60 -5.90 -3.58
CA SER A 48 -11.45 -7.10 -3.56
C SER A 48 -11.71 -7.74 -4.93
N THR A 49 -11.78 -6.96 -6.00
CA THR A 49 -12.03 -7.45 -7.38
C THR A 49 -10.76 -7.63 -8.21
N CYS A 50 -9.59 -7.55 -7.59
CA CYS A 50 -8.30 -7.66 -8.27
C CYS A 50 -7.97 -9.11 -8.61
N HIS A 51 -8.03 -9.48 -9.90
CA HIS A 51 -7.76 -10.86 -10.36
C HIS A 51 -6.38 -11.37 -9.90
N TRP A 52 -5.31 -10.62 -10.17
CA TRP A 52 -3.96 -11.05 -9.80
C TRP A 52 -3.70 -11.06 -8.29
N CYS A 53 -4.49 -10.29 -7.51
CA CYS A 53 -4.43 -10.39 -6.05
C CYS A 53 -4.98 -11.73 -5.56
N HIS A 54 -6.07 -12.22 -6.16
CA HIS A 54 -6.61 -13.56 -5.89
C HIS A 54 -5.64 -14.66 -6.32
N VAL A 55 -5.03 -14.53 -7.50
CA VAL A 55 -4.02 -15.49 -7.97
C VAL A 55 -2.87 -15.59 -6.97
N MET A 56 -2.31 -14.43 -6.53
CA MET A 56 -1.21 -14.42 -5.55
C MET A 56 -1.65 -14.94 -4.17
N ALA A 57 -2.90 -14.73 -3.78
CA ALA A 57 -3.45 -15.28 -2.55
C ALA A 57 -3.42 -16.81 -2.57
N HIS A 58 -3.98 -17.43 -3.61
CA HIS A 58 -4.04 -18.90 -3.74
C HIS A 58 -2.68 -19.52 -3.93
N GLU A 59 -1.82 -18.93 -4.77
CA GLU A 59 -0.52 -19.51 -5.09
C GLU A 59 0.52 -19.32 -3.96
N SER A 60 0.44 -18.20 -3.19
CA SER A 60 1.48 -17.83 -2.24
C SER A 60 0.97 -17.65 -0.80
N PHE A 61 -0.09 -16.88 -0.56
CA PHE A 61 -0.49 -16.55 0.82
C PHE A 61 -1.25 -17.69 1.53
N GLU A 62 -1.82 -18.64 0.78
CA GLU A 62 -2.42 -19.86 1.28
C GLU A 62 -1.40 -21.01 1.40
N ASN A 63 -0.23 -20.85 0.79
CA ASN A 63 0.85 -21.82 0.87
C ASN A 63 1.54 -21.75 2.24
N LYS A 64 1.56 -22.92 2.92
CA LYS A 64 2.11 -22.99 4.29
C LYS A 64 3.60 -22.67 4.35
N GLU A 65 4.41 -23.13 3.39
CA GLU A 65 5.86 -22.92 3.39
C GLU A 65 6.19 -21.43 3.21
N ILE A 66 5.50 -20.74 2.30
CA ILE A 66 5.65 -19.28 2.09
C ILE A 66 5.14 -18.53 3.30
N ALA A 67 4.03 -18.94 3.89
CA ALA A 67 3.48 -18.33 5.09
C ALA A 67 4.44 -18.49 6.29
N ASP A 68 5.05 -19.66 6.46
CA ASP A 68 6.02 -19.89 7.53
C ASP A 68 7.24 -18.95 7.38
N LEU A 69 7.77 -18.76 6.15
CA LEU A 69 8.84 -17.79 5.86
C LEU A 69 8.43 -16.35 6.19
N LEU A 70 7.24 -15.94 5.77
CA LEU A 70 6.71 -14.61 6.07
C LEU A 70 6.54 -14.41 7.57
N ASN A 71 5.99 -15.37 8.28
CA ASN A 71 5.73 -15.30 9.72
C ASN A 71 7.02 -15.29 10.56
N GLU A 72 8.03 -16.03 10.09
CA GLU A 72 9.31 -16.12 10.79
C GLU A 72 10.16 -14.85 10.61
N HIS A 73 10.22 -14.31 9.39
CA HIS A 73 11.22 -13.30 9.04
C HIS A 73 10.67 -11.90 8.82
N PHE A 74 9.36 -11.72 8.64
CA PHE A 74 8.74 -10.44 8.33
C PHE A 74 7.61 -10.09 9.31
N ILE A 75 7.26 -8.82 9.33
CA ILE A 75 5.94 -8.38 9.76
C ILE A 75 5.13 -8.10 8.50
N SER A 76 4.07 -8.89 8.29
CA SER A 76 3.26 -8.83 7.07
C SER A 76 2.07 -7.91 7.27
N ILE A 77 1.96 -6.87 6.44
CA ILE A 77 0.87 -5.89 6.46
C ILE A 77 0.04 -6.03 5.18
N LYS A 78 -1.28 -6.04 5.33
CA LYS A 78 -2.23 -6.06 4.23
C LYS A 78 -3.00 -4.74 4.19
N VAL A 79 -3.14 -4.15 2.99
CA VAL A 79 -3.85 -2.89 2.78
C VAL A 79 -4.85 -3.03 1.65
N ASP A 80 -6.07 -2.59 1.90
CA ASP A 80 -7.07 -2.35 0.86
C ASP A 80 -6.88 -0.93 0.31
N ARG A 81 -6.56 -0.82 -0.97
CA ARG A 81 -6.41 0.46 -1.63
C ARG A 81 -7.70 1.29 -1.67
N GLU A 82 -8.85 0.63 -1.60
CA GLU A 82 -10.15 1.32 -1.63
C GLU A 82 -10.46 1.99 -0.30
N GLU A 83 -9.95 1.46 0.83
CA GLU A 83 -10.04 2.11 2.14
C GLU A 83 -8.86 3.07 2.41
N ARG A 84 -7.66 2.76 1.85
CA ARG A 84 -6.43 3.54 2.08
C ARG A 84 -5.76 3.96 0.76
N PRO A 85 -6.46 4.80 -0.05
CA PRO A 85 -5.90 5.33 -1.29
C PRO A 85 -4.66 6.21 -1.07
N ASP A 86 -4.52 6.81 0.10
CA ASP A 86 -3.35 7.56 0.54
C ASP A 86 -2.09 6.70 0.56
N ILE A 87 -2.17 5.50 1.14
CA ILE A 87 -1.06 4.54 1.19
C ILE A 87 -0.81 3.98 -0.22
N ASP A 88 -1.87 3.62 -0.93
CA ASP A 88 -1.77 3.10 -2.30
C ASP A 88 -1.02 4.07 -3.22
N ALA A 89 -1.36 5.35 -3.22
CA ALA A 89 -0.73 6.36 -4.06
C ALA A 89 0.77 6.50 -3.79
N VAL A 90 1.17 6.54 -2.52
CA VAL A 90 2.57 6.64 -2.11
C VAL A 90 3.36 5.43 -2.62
N TYR A 91 2.91 4.21 -2.32
CA TYR A 91 3.65 3.01 -2.69
C TYR A 91 3.50 2.62 -4.16
N MET A 92 2.48 3.12 -4.86
CA MET A 92 2.39 3.05 -6.32
C MET A 92 3.54 3.83 -6.97
N SER A 93 3.82 5.04 -6.50
CA SER A 93 4.96 5.85 -6.97
C SER A 93 6.29 5.13 -6.73
N VAL A 94 6.43 4.50 -5.56
CA VAL A 94 7.59 3.63 -5.24
C VAL A 94 7.69 2.47 -6.23
N CYS A 95 6.59 1.73 -6.44
CA CYS A 95 6.58 0.58 -7.34
C CYS A 95 6.96 0.98 -8.77
N GLN A 96 6.43 2.10 -9.26
CA GLN A 96 6.78 2.65 -10.58
C GLN A 96 8.25 3.05 -10.69
N ALA A 97 8.82 3.64 -9.64
CA ALA A 97 10.23 4.00 -9.63
C ALA A 97 11.16 2.77 -9.68
N PHE A 98 10.76 1.66 -9.05
CA PHE A 98 11.55 0.41 -9.04
C PHE A 98 11.41 -0.40 -10.33
N THR A 99 10.21 -0.46 -10.89
CA THR A 99 9.87 -1.43 -11.95
C THR A 99 9.61 -0.79 -13.31
N GLY A 100 9.54 0.55 -13.38
CA GLY A 100 9.10 1.29 -14.58
C GLY A 100 7.60 1.22 -14.85
N SER A 101 6.85 0.44 -14.06
CA SER A 101 5.40 0.28 -14.18
C SER A 101 4.79 0.02 -12.80
N GLY A 102 3.47 0.23 -12.68
CA GLY A 102 2.73 -0.08 -11.46
C GLY A 102 1.59 -1.05 -11.72
N GLY A 103 0.98 -1.55 -10.67
CA GLY A 103 -0.16 -2.46 -10.74
C GLY A 103 -0.40 -3.20 -9.44
N TRP A 104 -1.50 -3.94 -9.38
CA TRP A 104 -1.87 -4.74 -8.22
C TRP A 104 -1.86 -6.23 -8.57
N PRO A 105 -1.47 -7.07 -7.56
CA PRO A 105 -1.06 -6.68 -6.21
C PRO A 105 0.26 -5.92 -6.18
N MET A 106 0.42 -4.95 -5.27
CA MET A 106 1.74 -4.40 -4.95
C MET A 106 2.37 -5.19 -3.83
N SER A 107 3.66 -5.47 -3.99
CA SER A 107 4.51 -6.17 -3.01
C SER A 107 5.68 -5.26 -2.68
N ILE A 108 5.66 -4.67 -1.48
CA ILE A 108 6.65 -3.70 -1.03
C ILE A 108 7.41 -4.28 0.17
N PHE A 109 8.72 -4.16 0.17
CA PHE A 109 9.56 -4.48 1.31
C PHE A 109 10.17 -3.20 1.85
N MET A 110 9.98 -2.97 3.15
CA MET A 110 10.35 -1.71 3.77
C MET A 110 10.84 -1.90 5.21
N THR A 111 11.46 -0.86 5.74
CA THR A 111 11.90 -0.77 7.13
C THR A 111 10.73 -0.49 8.06
N ALA A 112 10.94 -0.61 9.38
CA ALA A 112 9.92 -0.27 10.38
C ALA A 112 9.54 1.23 10.38
N ASP A 113 10.42 2.09 9.89
CA ASP A 113 10.17 3.52 9.65
C ASP A 113 9.63 3.82 8.25
N GLN A 114 9.01 2.82 7.61
CA GLN A 114 8.25 2.91 6.36
C GLN A 114 9.07 3.27 5.12
N LYS A 115 10.39 3.11 5.15
CA LYS A 115 11.26 3.39 4.01
C LYS A 115 11.37 2.15 3.12
N PRO A 116 10.91 2.20 1.86
CA PRO A 116 10.96 1.07 0.95
C PRO A 116 12.40 0.82 0.47
N PHE A 117 12.81 -0.45 0.41
CA PHE A 117 14.08 -0.87 -0.16
C PHE A 117 13.92 -1.85 -1.32
N PHE A 118 12.71 -2.38 -1.54
CA PHE A 118 12.37 -3.19 -2.70
C PHE A 118 10.88 -3.09 -2.98
N ALA A 119 10.51 -3.09 -4.26
CA ALA A 119 9.13 -3.06 -4.71
C ALA A 119 8.94 -3.90 -5.97
N GLY A 120 7.74 -4.43 -6.12
CA GLY A 120 7.27 -5.14 -7.30
C GLY A 120 5.77 -5.34 -7.26
N THR A 121 5.25 -6.04 -8.26
CA THR A 121 3.83 -6.35 -8.34
C THR A 121 3.59 -7.83 -7.99
N TYR A 122 3.04 -8.61 -8.89
CA TYR A 122 2.83 -10.03 -8.72
C TYR A 122 4.15 -10.82 -8.87
N PHE A 123 4.36 -11.77 -7.97
CA PHE A 123 5.42 -12.77 -8.03
C PHE A 123 4.81 -14.18 -8.06
N PRO A 124 5.22 -15.07 -9.01
CA PRO A 124 4.80 -16.46 -8.97
C PRO A 124 5.37 -17.17 -7.73
N PRO A 125 4.79 -18.25 -7.23
CA PRO A 125 5.28 -18.92 -6.03
C PRO A 125 6.71 -19.44 -6.17
N VAL A 126 7.05 -19.95 -7.37
CA VAL A 126 8.40 -20.43 -7.74
C VAL A 126 8.89 -19.72 -8.99
N SER A 127 10.21 -19.62 -9.15
CA SER A 127 10.83 -18.97 -10.32
C SER A 127 10.44 -19.67 -11.62
N ARG A 128 9.91 -18.89 -12.58
CA ARG A 128 9.50 -19.38 -13.90
C ARG A 128 9.56 -18.30 -14.98
N HIS A 129 9.87 -18.68 -16.20
CA HIS A 129 9.90 -17.79 -17.37
C HIS A 129 10.74 -16.51 -17.15
N GLY A 130 11.89 -16.62 -16.48
CA GLY A 130 12.78 -15.48 -16.20
C GLY A 130 12.28 -14.55 -15.10
N ARG A 131 11.18 -14.87 -14.42
CA ARG A 131 10.69 -14.13 -13.24
C ARG A 131 11.07 -14.87 -11.98
N ILE A 132 11.62 -14.11 -11.01
CA ILE A 132 11.92 -14.64 -9.67
C ILE A 132 10.64 -15.11 -8.98
N GLY A 133 10.71 -16.24 -8.31
CA GLY A 133 9.64 -16.76 -7.47
C GLY A 133 9.55 -16.02 -6.13
N PHE A 134 8.34 -15.95 -5.59
CA PHE A 134 8.12 -15.25 -4.32
C PHE A 134 8.91 -15.89 -3.17
N GLN A 135 8.98 -17.20 -3.11
CA GLN A 135 9.78 -17.91 -2.11
C GLN A 135 11.27 -17.57 -2.20
N GLU A 136 11.83 -17.57 -3.41
CA GLU A 136 13.24 -17.21 -3.65
C GLU A 136 13.51 -15.74 -3.33
N LEU A 137 12.59 -14.84 -3.67
CA LEU A 137 12.66 -13.42 -3.33
C LEU A 137 12.69 -13.23 -1.80
N LEU A 138 11.79 -13.88 -1.06
CA LEU A 138 11.77 -13.79 0.41
C LEU A 138 13.10 -14.24 1.03
N LEU A 139 13.62 -15.37 0.59
CA LEU A 139 14.92 -15.89 1.08
C LEU A 139 16.08 -14.93 0.75
N THR A 140 16.07 -14.34 -0.45
CA THR A 140 17.07 -13.36 -0.86
C THR A 140 17.02 -12.11 0.02
N ILE A 141 15.83 -11.59 0.29
CA ILE A 141 15.64 -10.42 1.16
C ILE A 141 16.08 -10.74 2.60
N VAL A 142 15.71 -11.90 3.13
CA VAL A 142 16.13 -12.34 4.48
C VAL A 142 17.67 -12.40 4.56
N LYS A 143 18.32 -12.99 3.56
CA LYS A 143 19.78 -13.04 3.51
C LYS A 143 20.40 -11.64 3.50
N GLN A 144 19.93 -10.76 2.62
CA GLN A 144 20.42 -9.38 2.54
C GLN A 144 20.15 -8.58 3.83
N TRP A 145 18.98 -8.78 4.44
CA TRP A 145 18.63 -8.11 5.71
C TRP A 145 19.55 -8.51 6.86
N ASN A 146 19.95 -9.77 6.91
CA ASN A 146 20.85 -10.29 7.94
C ASN A 146 22.34 -9.95 7.69
N GLU A 147 22.78 -10.03 6.43
CA GLU A 147 24.19 -9.91 6.07
C GLU A 147 24.60 -8.50 5.63
N GLN A 148 23.67 -7.71 5.04
CA GLN A 148 23.97 -6.42 4.40
C GLN A 148 22.96 -5.32 4.81
N ARG A 149 22.47 -5.36 6.03
CA ARG A 149 21.42 -4.47 6.52
C ARG A 149 21.75 -2.98 6.34
N SER A 150 22.98 -2.57 6.63
CA SER A 150 23.41 -1.19 6.48
C SER A 150 23.33 -0.69 5.04
N SER A 151 23.67 -1.54 4.09
CA SER A 151 23.54 -1.24 2.65
C SER A 151 22.08 -1.11 2.20
N LEU A 152 21.20 -2.01 2.69
CA LEU A 152 19.76 -1.91 2.44
C LEU A 152 19.16 -0.62 2.99
N LEU A 153 19.51 -0.24 4.21
CA LEU A 153 19.04 1.00 4.84
C LEU A 153 19.53 2.23 4.07
N ALA A 154 20.79 2.27 3.66
CA ALA A 154 21.32 3.36 2.84
C ALA A 154 20.61 3.46 1.49
N SER A 155 20.30 2.32 0.85
CA SER A 155 19.52 2.27 -0.39
C SER A 155 18.10 2.80 -0.18
N ALA A 156 17.42 2.43 0.91
CA ALA A 156 16.10 2.92 1.27
C ALA A 156 16.09 4.46 1.45
N ASP A 157 17.08 5.02 2.14
CA ASP A 157 17.22 6.47 2.32
C ASP A 157 17.46 7.19 0.99
N HIS A 158 18.28 6.61 0.11
CA HIS A 158 18.53 7.17 -1.22
C HIS A 158 17.28 7.19 -2.10
N ILE A 159 16.52 6.08 -2.11
CA ILE A 159 15.27 5.95 -2.85
C ILE A 159 14.24 6.96 -2.36
N LEU A 160 14.05 7.05 -1.04
CA LEU A 160 13.13 8.02 -0.44
C LEU A 160 13.52 9.46 -0.84
N SER A 161 14.81 9.79 -0.76
CA SER A 161 15.32 11.10 -1.14
C SER A 161 15.08 11.43 -2.62
N ALA A 162 15.19 10.43 -3.51
CA ALA A 162 14.92 10.59 -4.94
C ALA A 162 13.43 10.79 -5.22
N LEU A 163 12.56 10.05 -4.52
CA LEU A 163 11.10 10.19 -4.64
C LEU A 163 10.63 11.57 -4.16
N LEU A 164 11.12 12.04 -3.02
CA LEU A 164 10.79 13.37 -2.48
C LEU A 164 11.24 14.52 -3.39
N LYS A 165 12.34 14.38 -4.10
CA LYS A 165 12.82 15.39 -5.06
C LYS A 165 11.97 15.48 -6.33
N ASN A 166 11.35 14.38 -6.73
CA ASN A 166 10.59 14.28 -7.98
C ASN A 166 9.06 14.45 -7.74
N SER A 167 8.61 14.56 -6.51
CA SER A 167 7.22 14.77 -6.17
C SER A 167 6.95 16.26 -5.90
N ASP A 168 6.11 16.87 -6.73
CA ASP A 168 5.53 18.21 -6.47
C ASP A 168 4.53 18.19 -5.30
N VAL A 169 4.28 17.02 -4.71
CA VAL A 169 3.39 16.81 -3.56
C VAL A 169 4.26 16.51 -2.33
N PRO A 170 4.09 17.21 -1.21
CA PRO A 170 4.76 16.86 0.04
C PRO A 170 4.32 15.47 0.49
N ILE A 171 5.11 14.44 0.19
CA ILE A 171 4.86 13.08 0.69
C ILE A 171 5.37 13.03 2.13
N ASP A 172 4.50 13.28 3.08
CA ASP A 172 4.80 13.10 4.50
C ASP A 172 4.57 11.64 4.90
N ILE A 173 5.57 10.80 4.62
CA ILE A 173 5.56 9.37 4.98
C ILE A 173 5.64 9.18 6.51
N THR A 174 6.04 10.22 7.26
CA THR A 174 6.26 10.14 8.70
C THR A 174 5.03 10.49 9.55
N ARG A 175 3.94 10.94 8.93
CA ARG A 175 2.69 11.16 9.65
C ARG A 175 2.12 9.85 10.17
N ASN A 176 2.68 9.39 11.28
CA ASN A 176 1.97 8.47 12.16
C ASN A 176 0.62 9.09 12.47
N SER A 177 -0.45 8.44 12.02
CA SER A 177 -1.83 8.79 12.32
C SER A 177 -2.17 8.51 13.80
N SER A 178 -1.44 9.17 14.70
CA SER A 178 -1.81 9.35 16.10
C SER A 178 -2.39 10.75 16.31
N ALA A 179 -3.00 11.34 15.28
CA ALA A 179 -3.87 12.47 15.48
C ALA A 179 -5.09 11.94 16.24
N LYS A 180 -5.13 12.20 17.55
CA LYS A 180 -6.40 12.37 18.24
C LYS A 180 -7.22 13.27 17.31
N SER A 181 -8.46 12.88 17.04
CA SER A 181 -9.44 13.69 16.31
C SER A 181 -9.61 15.02 17.08
N ASP A 182 -8.76 15.99 16.80
CA ASP A 182 -8.98 17.35 17.19
C ASP A 182 -10.04 17.88 16.22
N ASP A 183 -11.29 17.96 16.68
CA ASP A 183 -12.39 18.55 15.91
C ASP A 183 -12.02 19.94 15.36
N HIS A 184 -11.16 20.69 16.07
CA HIS A 184 -10.60 21.94 15.61
C HIS A 184 -9.67 21.83 14.39
N ALA A 185 -8.88 20.78 14.28
CA ALA A 185 -8.00 20.57 13.12
C ALA A 185 -8.81 20.17 11.88
N LEU A 186 -9.87 19.35 12.04
CA LEU A 186 -10.80 19.03 10.98
C LEU A 186 -11.56 20.27 10.50
N GLN A 187 -12.03 21.12 11.42
CA GLN A 187 -12.72 22.35 11.08
C GLN A 187 -11.80 23.31 10.29
N GLN A 188 -10.53 23.45 10.66
CA GLN A 188 -9.56 24.26 9.90
C GLN A 188 -9.29 23.71 8.49
N ILE A 189 -9.28 22.39 8.30
CA ILE A 189 -9.12 21.77 6.99
C ILE A 189 -10.34 22.05 6.11
N ILE A 190 -11.54 21.96 6.67
CA ILE A 190 -12.80 22.26 5.96
C ILE A 190 -12.86 23.76 5.60
N ASP A 191 -12.47 24.63 6.52
CA ASP A 191 -12.45 26.08 6.33
C ASP A 191 -11.36 26.55 5.33
N SER A 192 -10.38 25.71 5.01
CA SER A 192 -9.27 26.06 4.11
C SER A 192 -9.61 26.01 2.60
N GLY A 193 -10.84 25.66 2.22
CA GLY A 193 -11.25 25.51 0.83
C GLY A 193 -10.64 24.27 0.14
N ILE A 194 -10.03 23.37 0.90
CA ILE A 194 -9.35 22.18 0.34
C ILE A 194 -10.33 21.25 -0.39
N LEU A 195 -11.58 21.16 0.11
CA LEU A 195 -12.62 20.36 -0.52
C LEU A 195 -13.00 20.92 -1.89
N GLN A 196 -13.15 22.25 -2.00
CA GLN A 196 -13.43 22.93 -3.26
C GLN A 196 -12.28 22.79 -4.26
N GLN A 197 -11.03 22.87 -3.79
CA GLN A 197 -9.85 22.64 -4.63
C GLN A 197 -9.84 21.20 -5.17
N ALA A 198 -10.20 20.21 -4.37
CA ALA A 198 -10.30 18.82 -4.79
C ALA A 198 -11.36 18.66 -5.90
N VAL A 199 -12.55 19.26 -5.76
CA VAL A 199 -13.60 19.24 -6.80
C VAL A 199 -13.08 19.87 -8.09
N THR A 200 -12.45 21.04 -8.03
CA THR A 200 -11.86 21.69 -9.21
C THR A 200 -10.85 20.81 -9.94
N ILE A 201 -10.07 20.01 -9.20
CA ILE A 201 -9.14 19.02 -9.80
C ILE A 201 -9.93 17.93 -10.53
N PHE A 202 -10.99 17.39 -9.93
CA PHE A 202 -11.83 16.39 -10.58
C PHE A 202 -12.54 16.92 -11.82
N GLU A 203 -13.04 18.16 -11.80
CA GLU A 203 -13.64 18.80 -12.97
C GLU A 203 -12.64 18.93 -14.13
N ARG A 204 -11.43 19.39 -13.83
CA ARG A 204 -10.35 19.53 -14.82
C ARG A 204 -9.95 18.18 -15.43
N ASP A 205 -9.87 17.15 -14.61
CA ASP A 205 -9.34 15.83 -15.00
C ASP A 205 -10.44 14.90 -15.52
N PHE A 206 -11.70 15.34 -15.56
CA PHE A 206 -12.82 14.55 -16.06
C PHE A 206 -12.75 14.37 -17.59
N ASP A 207 -12.79 13.13 -18.03
CA ASP A 207 -12.85 12.77 -19.46
C ASP A 207 -14.31 12.75 -19.93
N SER A 208 -14.77 13.85 -20.49
CA SER A 208 -16.15 14.00 -20.96
C SER A 208 -16.51 13.08 -22.13
N LYS A 209 -15.53 12.51 -22.85
CA LYS A 209 -15.75 11.62 -23.99
C LYS A 209 -15.93 10.16 -23.59
N ASN A 210 -15.10 9.67 -22.66
CA ASN A 210 -15.04 8.26 -22.30
C ASN A 210 -15.45 8.00 -20.84
N GLY A 211 -15.72 9.05 -20.08
CA GLY A 211 -16.00 8.98 -18.65
C GLY A 211 -14.77 8.73 -17.77
N GLY A 212 -14.93 8.96 -16.46
CA GLY A 212 -13.86 8.81 -15.48
C GLY A 212 -12.84 9.94 -15.49
N PHE A 213 -11.77 9.80 -14.71
CA PHE A 213 -10.79 10.85 -14.47
C PHE A 213 -9.40 10.45 -15.00
N GLY A 214 -8.68 11.44 -15.54
CA GLY A 214 -7.33 11.27 -16.06
C GLY A 214 -7.27 10.59 -17.44
N SER A 215 -6.07 10.15 -17.83
CA SER A 215 -5.78 9.47 -19.10
C SER A 215 -5.85 7.94 -18.97
N ALA A 216 -6.03 7.26 -20.11
CA ALA A 216 -5.98 5.80 -20.17
C ALA A 216 -4.56 5.24 -19.87
N PRO A 217 -4.45 4.03 -19.25
CA PRO A 217 -5.53 3.17 -18.76
C PRO A 217 -6.19 3.70 -17.48
N LYS A 218 -7.53 3.64 -17.40
CA LYS A 218 -8.30 4.10 -16.25
C LYS A 218 -8.74 2.90 -15.41
N PHE A 219 -8.51 3.00 -14.10
CA PHE A 219 -9.00 2.03 -13.14
C PHE A 219 -10.24 2.58 -12.40
N PRO A 220 -11.18 1.70 -11.98
CA PRO A 220 -12.27 2.12 -11.11
C PRO A 220 -11.72 2.71 -9.81
N LEU A 221 -12.16 3.93 -9.48
CA LEU A 221 -11.77 4.64 -8.27
C LEU A 221 -13.05 5.04 -7.50
N PRO A 222 -13.74 4.10 -6.84
CA PRO A 222 -15.05 4.35 -6.23
C PRO A 222 -15.00 5.41 -5.14
N HIS A 223 -13.86 5.57 -4.46
CA HIS A 223 -13.66 6.61 -3.45
C HIS A 223 -13.72 8.03 -4.03
N ASN A 224 -13.30 8.23 -5.28
CA ASN A 224 -13.43 9.53 -5.96
C ASN A 224 -14.91 9.88 -6.19
N LEU A 225 -15.70 8.89 -6.64
CA LEU A 225 -17.14 9.06 -6.84
C LEU A 225 -17.88 9.27 -5.51
N LEU A 226 -17.49 8.54 -4.47
CA LEU A 226 -18.05 8.70 -3.14
C LEU A 226 -17.75 10.11 -2.58
N PHE A 227 -16.52 10.59 -2.74
CA PHE A 227 -16.15 11.95 -2.33
C PHE A 227 -17.01 13.01 -3.03
N LEU A 228 -17.15 12.93 -4.37
CA LEU A 228 -17.96 13.89 -5.15
C LEU A 228 -19.44 13.84 -4.78
N LEU A 229 -19.99 12.63 -4.56
CA LEU A 229 -21.36 12.46 -4.11
C LEU A 229 -21.58 13.08 -2.74
N LEU A 230 -20.69 12.82 -1.79
CA LEU A 230 -20.77 13.39 -0.44
C LEU A 230 -20.62 14.93 -0.47
N TYR A 231 -19.71 15.44 -1.30
CA TYR A 231 -19.53 16.86 -1.48
C TYR A 231 -20.81 17.53 -2.02
N ALA A 232 -21.40 16.98 -3.09
CA ALA A 232 -22.65 17.49 -3.65
C ALA A 232 -23.80 17.46 -2.63
N LEU A 233 -23.91 16.40 -1.83
CA LEU A 233 -24.93 16.29 -0.78
C LEU A 233 -24.72 17.32 0.35
N LEU A 234 -23.48 17.61 0.73
CA LEU A 234 -23.17 18.55 1.81
C LEU A 234 -23.31 20.01 1.39
N PHE A 235 -22.97 20.34 0.14
CA PHE A 235 -22.95 21.71 -0.34
C PHE A 235 -24.10 22.05 -1.29
N HIS A 236 -25.07 21.10 -1.48
CA HIS A 236 -26.26 21.29 -2.33
C HIS A 236 -25.94 21.68 -3.79
N GLU A 237 -24.81 21.19 -4.30
CA GLU A 237 -24.47 21.36 -5.72
C GLU A 237 -25.14 20.24 -6.54
N GLU A 238 -25.86 20.61 -7.61
CA GLU A 238 -26.50 19.70 -8.57
C GLU A 238 -25.53 19.17 -9.63
#